data_3b035ad23fe15407ecea0522e4780443
#
_entry.id   3b035ad23fe15407ecea0522e4780443
#
_cell.length_a   1.000
_cell.length_b   1.000
_cell.length_c   1.000
_cell.angle_alpha   90.00
_cell.angle_beta   90.00
_cell.angle_gamma   90.00
#
_symmetry.space_group_name_H-M   'P 1'
#
loop_
_entity.id
_entity.type
_entity.pdbx_description
1 polymer ?
#
loop_
_entity_poly.entity_id
_entity_poly.type
_entity_poly.pdbx_seq_one_letter_code
_entity_poly.pdbx_strand_id
1 'polypeptide(L)'
;MILDIKISISEDVLKVCPEFSMAAIECKVKNSTYNNELWDEINNFTSHFIQHYKMEDIKKRPTIEATRIVYKKLGKDPNRYRPSGEALCRRLIKG
;
A
#
# COMPACT_ATOMS: atom_id res chain seq x y z
N MET A 1 -16.22 -4.31 17.75
CA MET A 1 -16.55 -5.39 16.79
C MET A 1 -15.54 -6.50 16.92
N ILE A 2 -16.00 -7.74 17.03
CA ILE A 2 -15.13 -8.92 17.12
C ILE A 2 -14.94 -9.48 15.72
N LEU A 3 -13.69 -9.68 15.32
CA LEU A 3 -13.36 -10.30 14.03
C LEU A 3 -13.49 -11.82 14.14
N ASP A 4 -14.03 -12.47 13.12
CA ASP A 4 -14.06 -13.93 13.00
C ASP A 4 -12.67 -14.51 12.75
N ILE A 5 -11.77 -13.71 12.20
CA ILE A 5 -10.39 -14.09 11.88
C ILE A 5 -9.45 -13.47 12.91
N LYS A 6 -8.53 -14.27 13.47
CA LYS A 6 -7.48 -13.74 14.33
C LYS A 6 -6.37 -13.15 13.46
N ILE A 7 -6.03 -11.89 13.72
CA ILE A 7 -4.97 -11.17 13.03
C ILE A 7 -3.94 -10.71 14.05
N SER A 8 -2.67 -10.98 13.77
CA SER A 8 -1.58 -10.58 14.63
C SER A 8 -0.38 -10.13 13.79
N ILE A 9 0.52 -9.40 14.43
CA ILE A 9 1.78 -8.98 13.81
C ILE A 9 2.86 -9.99 14.20
N SER A 10 3.64 -10.46 13.23
CA SER A 10 4.69 -11.44 13.48
C SER A 10 5.76 -10.88 14.43
N GLU A 11 6.33 -11.74 15.26
CA GLU A 11 7.39 -11.35 16.19
C GLU A 11 8.63 -10.86 15.44
N ASP A 12 8.93 -11.43 14.29
CA ASP A 12 10.07 -11.02 13.48
C ASP A 12 9.95 -9.58 13.03
N VAL A 13 8.75 -9.15 12.66
CA VAL A 13 8.49 -7.74 12.30
C VAL A 13 8.62 -6.85 13.53
N LEU A 14 8.06 -7.24 14.66
CA LEU A 14 8.10 -6.45 15.90
C LEU A 14 9.52 -6.29 16.45
N LYS A 15 10.39 -7.26 16.26
CA LYS A 15 11.80 -7.16 16.67
C LYS A 15 12.55 -6.08 15.90
N VAL A 16 12.22 -5.91 14.62
CA VAL A 16 12.90 -4.97 13.73
C VAL A 16 12.22 -3.59 13.75
N CYS A 17 10.91 -3.58 13.91
CA CYS A 17 10.09 -2.37 13.90
C CYS A 17 9.04 -2.44 15.01
N PRO A 18 9.42 -2.20 16.27
CA PRO A 18 8.48 -2.30 17.40
C PRO A 18 7.33 -1.30 17.33
N GLU A 19 7.50 -0.19 16.63
CA GLU A 19 6.47 0.82 16.41
C GLU A 19 5.49 0.47 15.29
N PHE A 20 5.66 -0.68 14.63
CA PHE A 20 4.75 -1.10 13.55
C PHE A 20 3.34 -1.28 14.09
N SER A 21 2.38 -0.67 13.40
CA SER A 21 0.96 -0.80 13.73
C SER A 21 0.17 -1.17 12.47
N MET A 22 -0.93 -1.86 12.69
CA MET A 22 -1.77 -2.35 11.61
C MET A 22 -3.24 -2.17 11.98
N ALA A 23 -4.05 -1.74 11.02
CA ALA A 23 -5.50 -1.74 11.15
C ALA A 23 -6.06 -2.85 10.26
N ALA A 24 -7.02 -3.58 10.78
CA ALA A 24 -7.71 -4.63 10.04
C ALA A 24 -9.22 -4.44 10.16
N ILE A 25 -9.92 -4.53 9.04
CA ILE A 25 -11.36 -4.38 8.99
C ILE A 25 -11.94 -5.61 8.28
N GLU A 26 -12.84 -6.30 8.98
CA GLU A 26 -13.61 -7.38 8.39
C GLU A 26 -15.02 -6.89 8.14
N CYS A 27 -15.51 -7.05 6.91
CA CYS A 27 -16.86 -6.63 6.55
C CYS A 27 -17.48 -7.56 5.51
N LYS A 28 -18.80 -7.62 5.53
CA LYS A 28 -19.58 -8.29 4.47
C LYS A 28 -19.87 -7.26 3.40
N VAL A 29 -19.51 -7.59 2.18
CA VAL A 29 -19.72 -6.68 1.04
C VAL A 29 -20.61 -7.33 -0.02
N LYS A 30 -21.36 -6.52 -0.71
CA LYS A 30 -22.12 -6.93 -1.89
C LYS A 30 -21.45 -6.30 -3.10
N ASN A 31 -20.91 -7.13 -3.97
CA ASN A 31 -20.26 -6.64 -5.18
C ASN A 31 -21.27 -6.19 -6.21
N SER A 32 -20.97 -5.06 -6.85
CA SER A 32 -21.70 -4.61 -8.03
C SER A 32 -20.86 -4.92 -9.28
N THR A 33 -21.53 -5.05 -10.42
CA THR A 33 -20.82 -5.30 -11.68
C THR A 33 -20.04 -4.07 -12.15
N TYR A 34 -20.61 -2.89 -11.95
CA TYR A 34 -19.97 -1.63 -12.36
C TYR A 34 -20.58 -0.46 -11.56
N ASN A 35 -19.76 0.49 -11.18
CA ASN A 35 -20.20 1.71 -10.50
C ASN A 35 -19.54 2.93 -11.16
N ASN A 36 -20.33 3.68 -11.93
CA ASN A 36 -19.84 4.85 -12.66
C ASN A 36 -19.26 5.93 -11.75
N GLU A 37 -19.93 6.22 -10.63
CA GLU A 37 -19.47 7.24 -9.69
C GLU A 37 -18.10 6.89 -9.08
N LEU A 38 -17.93 5.64 -8.71
CA LEU A 38 -16.66 5.15 -8.18
C LEU A 38 -15.56 5.25 -9.23
N TRP A 39 -15.84 4.84 -10.46
CA TRP A 39 -14.86 4.93 -11.55
C TRP A 39 -14.49 6.37 -11.89
N ASP A 40 -15.43 7.30 -11.80
CA ASP A 40 -15.15 8.72 -11.99
C ASP A 40 -14.19 9.23 -10.92
N GLU A 41 -14.40 8.85 -9.65
CA GLU A 41 -13.49 9.21 -8.56
C GLU A 41 -12.11 8.61 -8.76
N ILE A 42 -12.02 7.34 -9.15
CA ILE A 42 -10.76 6.67 -9.42
C ILE A 42 -10.01 7.36 -10.55
N ASN A 43 -10.70 7.65 -11.66
CA ASN A 43 -10.09 8.30 -12.82
C ASN A 43 -9.62 9.72 -12.50
N ASN A 44 -10.38 10.47 -11.74
CA ASN A 44 -9.97 11.80 -11.30
C ASN A 44 -8.72 11.75 -10.42
N PHE A 45 -8.70 10.83 -9.46
CA PHE A 45 -7.55 10.65 -8.57
C PHE A 45 -6.30 10.24 -9.35
N THR A 46 -6.41 9.25 -10.24
CA THR A 46 -5.26 8.75 -11.00
C THR A 46 -4.72 9.79 -11.97
N SER A 47 -5.59 10.59 -12.58
CA SER A 47 -5.16 11.70 -13.45
C SER A 47 -4.36 12.74 -12.69
N HIS A 48 -4.83 13.15 -11.51
CA HIS A 48 -4.09 14.06 -10.64
C HIS A 48 -2.74 13.48 -10.20
N PHE A 49 -2.75 12.22 -9.82
CA PHE A 49 -1.54 11.52 -9.37
C PHE A 49 -0.47 11.52 -10.47
N ILE A 50 -0.84 11.15 -11.69
CA ILE A 50 0.08 11.10 -12.84
C ILE A 50 0.64 12.48 -13.18
N GLN A 51 -0.16 13.54 -13.01
CA GLN A 51 0.29 14.91 -13.26
C GLN A 51 1.29 15.41 -12.22
N HIS A 52 1.16 14.97 -10.95
CA HIS A 52 1.95 15.51 -9.84
C HIS A 52 3.19 14.67 -9.50
N TYR A 53 3.23 13.40 -9.89
CA TYR A 53 4.33 12.50 -9.52
C TYR A 53 4.96 11.87 -10.75
N LYS A 54 6.29 11.83 -10.75
CA LYS A 54 7.08 11.09 -11.74
C LYS A 54 7.51 9.76 -11.13
N MET A 55 7.97 8.82 -11.97
CA MET A 55 8.43 7.50 -11.51
C MET A 55 9.49 7.61 -10.41
N GLU A 56 10.42 8.55 -10.54
CA GLU A 56 11.51 8.78 -9.60
C GLU A 56 11.06 9.30 -8.23
N ASP A 57 9.85 9.88 -8.15
CA ASP A 57 9.31 10.43 -6.90
C ASP A 57 8.70 9.35 -6.00
N ILE A 58 8.32 8.21 -6.55
CA ILE A 58 7.52 7.21 -5.84
C ILE A 58 8.25 6.66 -4.62
N LYS A 59 9.49 6.22 -4.77
CA LYS A 59 10.28 5.68 -3.63
C LYS A 59 10.64 6.72 -2.58
N LYS A 60 10.52 8.00 -2.92
CA LYS A 60 10.83 9.13 -2.02
C LYS A 60 9.63 9.56 -1.17
N ARG A 61 8.44 9.06 -1.46
CA ARG A 61 7.26 9.38 -0.65
C ARG A 61 7.46 8.86 0.77
N PRO A 62 7.19 9.68 1.82
CA PRO A 62 7.54 9.33 3.21
C PRO A 62 7.03 7.97 3.66
N THR A 63 5.78 7.63 3.33
CA THR A 63 5.18 6.34 3.72
C THR A 63 5.82 5.16 2.99
N ILE A 64 6.15 5.32 1.72
CA ILE A 64 6.80 4.28 0.93
C ILE A 64 8.25 4.11 1.39
N GLU A 65 8.96 5.21 1.60
CA GLU A 65 10.33 5.17 2.10
C GLU A 65 10.43 4.48 3.45
N ALA A 66 9.51 4.78 4.37
CA ALA A 66 9.46 4.13 5.68
C ALA A 66 9.31 2.62 5.55
N THR A 67 8.42 2.15 4.68
CA THR A 67 8.22 0.73 4.42
C THR A 67 9.47 0.08 3.80
N ARG A 68 10.13 0.76 2.87
CA ARG A 68 11.37 0.27 2.25
C ARG A 68 12.49 0.10 3.28
N ILE A 69 12.59 1.01 4.25
CA ILE A 69 13.57 0.91 5.33
C ILE A 69 13.33 -0.35 6.16
N VAL A 70 12.08 -0.66 6.50
CA VAL A 70 11.73 -1.88 7.25
C VAL A 70 12.09 -3.13 6.44
N TYR A 71 11.84 -3.15 5.15
CA TYR A 71 12.23 -4.27 4.28
C TYR A 71 13.73 -4.53 4.35
N LYS A 72 14.54 -3.47 4.26
CA LYS A 72 16.00 -3.60 4.37
C LYS A 72 16.42 -4.18 5.73
N LYS A 73 15.79 -3.72 6.81
CA LYS A 73 16.07 -4.23 8.16
C LYS A 73 15.74 -5.72 8.28
N LEU A 74 14.76 -6.21 7.52
CA LEU A 74 14.37 -7.62 7.48
C LEU A 74 15.18 -8.44 6.48
N GLY A 75 16.20 -7.85 5.86
CA GLY A 75 17.07 -8.53 4.89
C GLY A 75 16.46 -8.70 3.50
N LYS A 76 15.42 -7.92 3.18
CA LYS A 76 14.77 -7.96 1.87
C LYS A 76 15.15 -6.73 1.06
N ASP A 77 15.55 -6.95 -0.20
CA ASP A 77 15.83 -5.85 -1.12
C ASP A 77 14.50 -5.23 -1.61
N PRO A 78 14.19 -3.98 -1.24
CA PRO A 78 12.94 -3.34 -1.65
C PRO A 78 12.84 -3.06 -3.15
N ASN A 79 13.94 -3.12 -3.88
CA ASN A 79 13.92 -3.00 -5.34
C ASN A 79 13.45 -4.30 -6.00
N ARG A 80 13.74 -5.43 -5.39
CA ARG A 80 13.32 -6.75 -5.85
C ARG A 80 11.92 -7.12 -5.32
N TYR A 81 11.69 -6.87 -4.04
CA TYR A 81 10.42 -7.20 -3.35
C TYR A 81 9.68 -5.91 -3.02
N ARG A 82 9.21 -5.22 -4.05
CA ARG A 82 8.57 -3.92 -3.86
C ARG A 82 7.33 -4.01 -3.00
N PRO A 83 7.16 -3.10 -2.03
CA PRO A 83 5.90 -2.98 -1.28
C PRO A 83 4.72 -2.78 -2.23
N SER A 84 3.57 -3.35 -1.88
CA SER A 84 2.38 -3.32 -2.75
C SER A 84 1.94 -1.90 -3.13
N GLY A 85 1.96 -0.96 -2.17
CA GLY A 85 1.62 0.42 -2.43
C GLY A 85 2.54 1.09 -3.45
N GLU A 86 3.85 0.84 -3.33
CA GLU A 86 4.83 1.34 -4.30
C GLU A 86 4.60 0.74 -5.68
N ALA A 87 4.37 -0.57 -5.76
CA ALA A 87 4.14 -1.26 -7.02
C ALA A 87 2.91 -0.72 -7.74
N LEU A 88 1.83 -0.46 -7.01
CA LEU A 88 0.61 0.11 -7.57
C LEU A 88 0.82 1.54 -8.09
N CYS A 89 1.54 2.38 -7.33
CA CYS A 89 1.85 3.75 -7.76
C CYS A 89 2.70 3.76 -9.03
N ARG A 90 3.71 2.88 -9.10
CA ARG A 90 4.55 2.76 -10.30
C ARG A 90 3.77 2.31 -11.52
N ARG A 91 2.84 1.39 -11.32
CA ARG A 91 1.97 0.90 -12.39
C ARG A 91 1.07 2.01 -12.93
N LEU A 92 0.52 2.87 -12.06
CA LEU A 92 -0.28 4.02 -12.48
C LEU A 92 0.50 4.95 -13.41
N ILE A 93 1.74 5.26 -13.05
CA ILE A 93 2.57 6.19 -13.83
C ILE A 93 3.01 5.57 -15.15
N LYS A 94 3.31 4.28 -15.13
CA LYS A 94 3.74 3.57 -16.32
C LYS A 94 2.61 3.41 -17.35
N GLY A 95 1.39 3.31 -16.88
CA GLY A 95 0.19 3.16 -17.75
C GLY A 95 -0.28 1.75 -17.93
#